data_0dbf23a4d6f69f9350e30f0413043a9c
#
_entry.id   0dbf23a4d6f69f9350e30f0413043a9c
#
_cell.length_a   1.000
_cell.length_b   1.000
_cell.length_c   1.000
_cell.angle_alpha   90.00
_cell.angle_beta   90.00
_cell.angle_gamma   90.00
#
_symmetry.space_group_name_H-M   'P 1'
#
loop_
_entity.id
_entity.type
_entity.pdbx_description
1 polymer ?
#
loop_
_entity_poly.entity_id
_entity_poly.type
_entity_poly.pdbx_seq_one_letter_code
_entity_poly.pdbx_strand_id
1 'polypeptide(L)'
;MARVLPQARAVTLRIRWRQGISLAAIIVVACPAAFAQAPSTAGNQPQAGLAASDEDDDAVLRPLQPDFTLIALPTTLPLRLHKSNFRLTHRFNGNLRLGGFGSQAANLFGLDEGATVGFEYRFAIARHVEVAAYRTTFNRSTQFYGKYDAFHQNAKIPVGFSAILSVEGVNNFREQYAPAVGASMSRDVAKVMALYAVPMWVHNSAAATGVVRETFMVGLGASVRVRPTLFLVGEVTPRVAGYVGGDPEYGFGLSKRVGGHVFDLTFTNTTQGTTFAHMARGGFPKSLYLGFNLARKFF
;
A
#
# COMPACT_ATOMS: atom_id res chain seq x y z
N MET A 1 -18.29 -64.33 -7.89
CA MET A 1 -17.61 -63.08 -8.33
C MET A 1 -17.98 -61.97 -7.39
N ALA A 2 -17.13 -61.68 -6.40
CA ALA A 2 -17.35 -60.62 -5.39
C ALA A 2 -16.47 -59.42 -5.79
N ARG A 3 -17.08 -58.25 -6.00
CA ARG A 3 -16.38 -56.99 -6.26
C ARG A 3 -15.92 -56.39 -4.92
N VAL A 4 -14.60 -56.26 -4.78
CA VAL A 4 -13.96 -55.55 -3.69
C VAL A 4 -13.96 -54.07 -4.02
N LEU A 5 -14.56 -53.21 -3.15
CA LEU A 5 -14.49 -51.76 -3.21
C LEU A 5 -13.18 -51.27 -2.53
N PRO A 6 -12.47 -50.30 -3.05
CA PRO A 6 -11.28 -49.75 -2.41
C PRO A 6 -11.66 -48.80 -1.27
N GLN A 7 -11.04 -49.01 -0.11
CA GLN A 7 -11.14 -48.13 1.08
C GLN A 7 -10.49 -46.79 0.82
N ALA A 8 -11.20 -45.71 1.14
CA ALA A 8 -10.70 -44.35 1.14
C ALA A 8 -9.70 -44.17 2.30
N ARG A 9 -8.45 -43.83 1.97
CA ARG A 9 -7.42 -43.41 2.95
C ARG A 9 -7.69 -41.98 3.37
N ALA A 10 -7.92 -41.80 4.66
CA ALA A 10 -7.95 -40.49 5.31
C ALA A 10 -6.54 -39.86 5.28
N VAL A 11 -6.39 -38.74 4.62
CA VAL A 11 -5.16 -37.94 4.61
C VAL A 11 -5.18 -37.04 5.85
N THR A 12 -4.42 -37.39 6.86
CA THR A 12 -4.21 -36.57 8.06
C THR A 12 -3.21 -35.45 7.73
N LEU A 13 -3.71 -34.24 7.60
CA LEU A 13 -2.90 -33.04 7.37
C LEU A 13 -2.18 -32.67 8.66
N ARG A 14 -0.89 -33.03 8.80
CA ARG A 14 -0.03 -32.55 9.89
C ARG A 14 0.53 -31.19 9.52
N ILE A 15 -0.01 -30.13 10.11
CA ILE A 15 0.53 -28.78 10.03
C ILE A 15 1.80 -28.73 10.89
N ARG A 16 2.96 -28.71 10.26
CA ARG A 16 4.25 -28.43 10.95
C ARG A 16 4.46 -26.93 11.01
N TRP A 17 4.25 -26.33 12.18
CA TRP A 17 4.71 -25.00 12.50
C TRP A 17 6.23 -25.01 12.62
N ARG A 18 6.96 -24.44 11.65
CA ARG A 18 8.36 -24.09 11.85
C ARG A 18 8.42 -22.72 12.53
N GLN A 19 8.74 -22.71 13.79
CA GLN A 19 9.13 -21.53 14.54
C GLN A 19 10.46 -21.02 13.99
N GLY A 20 10.55 -19.74 13.67
CA GLY A 20 11.78 -19.09 13.20
C GLY A 20 11.52 -17.66 12.77
N ILE A 21 10.86 -16.85 13.62
CA ILE A 21 10.85 -15.39 13.44
C ILE A 21 11.92 -14.83 14.39
N SER A 22 13.13 -14.61 13.86
CA SER A 22 14.14 -13.80 14.54
C SER A 22 13.75 -12.33 14.41
N LEU A 23 13.36 -11.70 15.52
CA LEU A 23 13.22 -10.26 15.64
C LEU A 23 14.61 -9.63 15.48
N ALA A 24 14.88 -9.00 14.35
CA ALA A 24 16.03 -8.11 14.20
C ALA A 24 15.68 -6.76 14.85
N ALA A 25 16.29 -6.47 16.00
CA ALA A 25 16.21 -5.16 16.65
C ALA A 25 16.96 -4.14 15.79
N ILE A 26 16.26 -3.14 15.27
CA ILE A 26 16.87 -1.99 14.59
C ILE A 26 17.30 -0.98 15.67
N ILE A 27 18.60 -0.90 15.93
CA ILE A 27 19.20 0.16 16.76
C ILE A 27 19.32 1.42 15.90
N VAL A 28 18.51 2.43 16.22
CA VAL A 28 18.64 3.77 15.63
C VAL A 28 19.67 4.54 16.45
N VAL A 29 20.86 4.74 15.88
CA VAL A 29 21.89 5.64 16.43
C VAL A 29 21.48 7.08 16.12
N ALA A 30 21.07 7.83 17.13
CA ALA A 30 20.83 9.27 17.03
C ALA A 30 22.16 10.02 17.11
N CYS A 31 22.58 10.63 16.03
CA CYS A 31 23.71 11.55 16.00
C CYS A 31 23.17 13.01 16.12
N PRO A 32 23.53 13.81 17.12
CA PRO A 32 23.13 15.20 17.20
C PRO A 32 24.13 16.04 16.38
N ALA A 33 23.72 16.52 15.20
CA ALA A 33 24.45 17.55 14.47
C ALA A 33 23.98 18.94 14.97
N ALA A 34 24.83 19.60 15.71
CA ALA A 34 24.68 21.01 16.04
C ALA A 34 25.07 21.85 14.80
N PHE A 35 24.11 22.56 14.22
CA PHE A 35 24.39 23.60 13.25
C PHE A 35 24.37 24.96 13.92
N ALA A 36 25.51 25.63 13.93
CA ALA A 36 25.66 27.02 14.33
C ALA A 36 24.99 27.93 13.29
N GLN A 37 24.10 28.80 13.76
CA GLN A 37 23.47 29.85 12.95
C GLN A 37 24.39 31.05 12.90
N ALA A 38 24.75 31.52 11.69
CA ALA A 38 25.30 32.85 11.46
C ALA A 38 24.16 33.87 11.27
N PRO A 39 24.28 35.11 11.80
CA PRO A 39 23.23 36.10 11.63
C PRO A 39 23.31 36.74 10.25
N SER A 40 22.25 36.69 9.48
CA SER A 40 22.09 37.49 8.26
C SER A 40 21.15 38.68 8.52
N THR A 41 21.69 39.85 8.24
CA THR A 41 21.08 41.17 8.30
C THR A 41 19.95 41.34 7.26
N ALA A 42 18.96 42.11 7.70
CA ALA A 42 17.69 42.42 7.06
C ALA A 42 17.78 42.97 5.63
N GLY A 43 16.82 42.54 4.81
CA GLY A 43 16.35 43.21 3.63
C GLY A 43 14.86 42.94 3.49
N ASN A 44 14.04 43.93 3.88
CA ASN A 44 12.58 43.89 3.68
C ASN A 44 12.26 43.98 2.19
N GLN A 45 11.73 42.93 1.59
CA GLN A 45 10.93 43.01 0.37
C GLN A 45 9.55 42.41 0.65
N PRO A 46 8.45 43.02 0.22
CA PRO A 46 7.11 42.48 0.40
C PRO A 46 6.95 41.29 -0.56
N GLN A 47 7.00 40.08 -0.04
CA GLN A 47 6.65 38.86 -0.76
C GLN A 47 5.13 38.81 -0.89
N ALA A 48 4.65 38.91 -2.14
CA ALA A 48 3.26 38.77 -2.51
C ALA A 48 2.68 37.43 -2.05
N GLY A 49 1.55 37.50 -1.38
CA GLY A 49 0.85 36.39 -0.77
C GLY A 49 0.39 35.33 -1.77
N LEU A 50 1.06 34.19 -1.77
CA LEU A 50 0.61 32.93 -2.37
C LEU A 50 0.90 31.72 -1.51
N ALA A 51 1.39 31.89 -0.25
CA ALA A 51 1.80 30.78 0.61
C ALA A 51 0.85 30.49 1.80
N ALA A 52 -0.20 31.29 1.99
CA ALA A 52 -0.99 31.22 3.24
C ALA A 52 -2.21 30.25 3.18
N SER A 53 -2.57 29.67 2.04
CA SER A 53 -3.76 28.82 1.91
C SER A 53 -3.52 27.32 2.09
N ASP A 54 -2.27 26.83 1.96
CA ASP A 54 -1.97 25.39 2.01
C ASP A 54 -1.62 24.89 3.42
N GLU A 55 -1.17 25.76 4.33
CA GLU A 55 -0.80 25.35 5.71
C GLU A 55 -2.02 25.13 6.63
N ASP A 56 -3.11 25.86 6.42
CA ASP A 56 -4.30 25.75 7.27
C ASP A 56 -5.13 24.49 6.95
N ASP A 57 -5.11 23.99 5.71
CA ASP A 57 -5.80 22.74 5.34
C ASP A 57 -5.11 21.49 5.92
N ASP A 58 -3.78 21.49 6.06
CA ASP A 58 -3.04 20.42 6.72
C ASP A 58 -3.29 20.38 8.25
N ALA A 59 -3.64 21.48 8.87
CA ALA A 59 -3.99 21.54 10.30
C ALA A 59 -5.36 20.88 10.57
N VAL A 60 -6.29 20.94 9.63
CA VAL A 60 -7.61 20.28 9.70
C VAL A 60 -7.52 18.80 9.37
N LEU A 61 -6.54 18.39 8.55
CA LEU A 61 -6.28 17.01 8.15
C LEU A 61 -5.13 16.42 8.98
N ARG A 62 -5.26 16.30 10.30
CA ARG A 62 -4.29 15.56 11.14
C ARG A 62 -4.68 14.10 11.40
N PRO A 63 -5.12 13.30 10.40
CA PRO A 63 -5.27 11.88 10.61
C PRO A 63 -3.89 11.27 10.81
N LEU A 64 -3.82 10.22 11.60
CA LEU A 64 -2.63 9.37 11.74
C LEU A 64 -2.38 8.55 10.48
N GLN A 65 -3.36 8.52 9.59
CA GLN A 65 -3.29 7.91 8.27
C GLN A 65 -2.61 8.89 7.31
N PRO A 66 -1.41 8.58 6.76
CA PRO A 66 -0.66 9.53 5.94
C PRO A 66 -1.34 9.84 4.61
N ASP A 67 -1.98 8.85 3.98
CA ASP A 67 -2.67 8.97 2.70
C ASP A 67 -3.87 8.02 2.60
N PHE A 68 -4.61 8.09 1.49
CA PHE A 68 -5.75 7.20 1.16
C PHE A 68 -5.32 5.75 0.89
N THR A 69 -4.04 5.53 0.65
CA THR A 69 -3.42 4.21 0.52
C THR A 69 -2.13 4.20 1.33
N LEU A 70 -1.85 3.14 2.06
CA LEU A 70 -0.61 3.02 2.84
C LEU A 70 0.59 2.86 1.88
N ILE A 71 0.94 1.66 1.48
CA ILE A 71 1.86 1.39 0.36
C ILE A 71 1.06 0.84 -0.83
N ALA A 72 0.28 -0.20 -0.60
CA ALA A 72 -0.71 -0.77 -1.51
C ALA A 72 -2.11 -0.90 -0.85
N LEU A 73 -2.18 -1.05 0.49
CA LEU A 73 -3.44 -1.23 1.21
C LEU A 73 -4.25 0.07 1.28
N PRO A 74 -5.55 0.05 0.92
CA PRO A 74 -6.44 1.20 1.07
C PRO A 74 -6.67 1.51 2.55
N THR A 75 -6.68 2.80 2.90
CA THR A 75 -7.00 3.28 4.24
C THR A 75 -8.49 3.66 4.36
N THR A 76 -8.94 3.95 5.58
CA THR A 76 -10.30 4.47 5.81
C THR A 76 -10.36 5.99 5.74
N LEU A 77 -9.29 6.66 5.29
CA LEU A 77 -9.29 8.09 5.12
C LEU A 77 -10.36 8.50 4.10
N PRO A 78 -11.32 9.37 4.45
CA PRO A 78 -12.37 9.78 3.53
C PRO A 78 -11.87 10.89 2.59
N LEU A 79 -12.26 10.80 1.34
CA LEU A 79 -12.11 11.90 0.40
C LEU A 79 -13.33 12.84 0.51
N ARG A 80 -13.10 14.14 0.65
CA ARG A 80 -14.19 15.15 0.74
C ARG A 80 -14.97 15.19 -0.57
N LEU A 81 -16.27 15.46 -0.48
CA LEU A 81 -17.16 15.57 -1.64
C LEU A 81 -16.59 16.50 -2.70
N HIS A 82 -16.61 16.05 -3.96
CA HIS A 82 -16.12 16.75 -5.16
C HIS A 82 -14.61 17.06 -5.14
N LYS A 83 -13.85 16.43 -4.23
CA LYS A 83 -12.39 16.51 -4.22
C LYS A 83 -11.79 15.30 -4.92
N SER A 84 -10.55 15.43 -5.32
CA SER A 84 -9.83 14.36 -5.99
C SER A 84 -8.45 14.15 -5.43
N ASN A 85 -7.88 12.99 -5.72
CA ASN A 85 -6.50 12.63 -5.42
C ASN A 85 -5.89 11.95 -6.63
N PHE A 86 -4.71 12.37 -7.01
CA PHE A 86 -3.87 11.69 -7.99
C PHE A 86 -2.73 11.02 -7.27
N ARG A 87 -2.39 9.79 -7.67
CA ARG A 87 -1.27 9.04 -7.14
C ARG A 87 -0.48 8.38 -8.25
N LEU A 88 0.83 8.55 -8.21
CA LEU A 88 1.81 7.82 -9.02
C LEU A 88 2.48 6.79 -8.13
N THR A 89 2.58 5.55 -8.59
CA THR A 89 3.38 4.50 -7.96
C THR A 89 4.52 4.11 -8.88
N HIS A 90 5.70 3.91 -8.32
CA HIS A 90 6.89 3.55 -9.08
C HIS A 90 7.65 2.47 -8.30
N ARG A 91 7.93 1.35 -8.95
CA ARG A 91 8.70 0.23 -8.40
C ARG A 91 9.81 -0.10 -9.36
N PHE A 92 11.07 0.08 -8.93
CA PHE A 92 12.24 -0.29 -9.72
C PHE A 92 12.34 -1.82 -9.80
N ASN A 93 12.79 -2.34 -10.94
CA ASN A 93 12.81 -3.78 -11.19
C ASN A 93 14.06 -4.46 -10.64
N GLY A 94 15.08 -3.71 -10.24
CA GLY A 94 16.31 -4.27 -9.68
C GLY A 94 16.09 -4.84 -8.28
N ASN A 95 16.40 -6.12 -8.11
CA ASN A 95 16.28 -6.78 -6.83
C ASN A 95 17.48 -6.47 -5.93
N LEU A 96 17.27 -5.71 -4.87
CA LEU A 96 18.30 -5.29 -3.92
C LEU A 96 18.97 -6.43 -3.15
N ARG A 97 18.42 -7.64 -3.19
CA ARG A 97 19.00 -8.82 -2.53
C ARG A 97 19.90 -9.65 -3.44
N LEU A 98 20.07 -9.26 -4.70
CA LEU A 98 20.94 -9.95 -5.65
C LEU A 98 22.32 -9.29 -5.69
N GLY A 99 23.37 -10.09 -5.56
CA GLY A 99 24.76 -9.61 -5.58
C GLY A 99 25.22 -8.92 -4.30
N GLY A 100 26.45 -8.39 -4.32
CA GLY A 100 27.05 -7.63 -3.23
C GLY A 100 26.81 -6.13 -3.36
N PHE A 101 27.23 -5.36 -2.34
CA PHE A 101 27.08 -3.89 -2.29
C PHE A 101 27.65 -3.20 -3.53
N GLY A 102 28.83 -3.64 -4.02
CA GLY A 102 29.47 -3.05 -5.22
C GLY A 102 28.62 -3.21 -6.49
N SER A 103 28.00 -4.39 -6.69
CA SER A 103 27.13 -4.61 -7.85
C SER A 103 25.82 -3.81 -7.72
N GLN A 104 25.28 -3.68 -6.53
CA GLN A 104 24.10 -2.85 -6.28
C GLN A 104 24.39 -1.36 -6.51
N ALA A 105 25.55 -0.88 -6.04
CA ALA A 105 25.96 0.50 -6.27
C ALA A 105 26.21 0.80 -7.76
N ALA A 106 26.80 -0.15 -8.50
CA ALA A 106 27.01 -0.03 -9.93
C ALA A 106 25.71 0.02 -10.75
N ASN A 107 24.64 -0.62 -10.24
CA ASN A 107 23.30 -0.62 -10.83
C ASN A 107 22.38 0.43 -10.17
N LEU A 108 22.96 1.43 -9.50
CA LEU A 108 22.23 2.46 -8.76
C LEU A 108 21.09 1.88 -7.88
N PHE A 109 21.37 0.77 -7.18
CA PHE A 109 20.39 0.06 -6.35
C PHE A 109 19.10 -0.33 -7.09
N GLY A 110 19.25 -0.79 -8.32
CA GLY A 110 18.15 -1.30 -9.16
C GLY A 110 17.45 -0.25 -9.99
N LEU A 111 17.90 1.02 -9.97
CA LEU A 111 17.29 2.08 -10.78
C LEU A 111 17.47 1.84 -12.28
N ASP A 112 18.61 1.23 -12.69
CA ASP A 112 18.95 1.03 -14.11
C ASP A 112 18.17 -0.14 -14.76
N GLU A 113 17.49 -0.97 -13.98
CA GLU A 113 16.74 -2.14 -14.49
C GLU A 113 15.30 -1.82 -14.95
N GLY A 114 14.98 -0.53 -15.10
CA GLY A 114 13.64 -0.08 -15.45
C GLY A 114 12.67 -0.15 -14.28
N ALA A 115 11.38 0.08 -14.56
CA ALA A 115 10.39 0.17 -13.49
C ALA A 115 8.99 -0.23 -13.94
N THR A 116 8.18 -0.67 -12.96
CA THR A 116 6.74 -0.75 -13.07
C THR A 116 6.14 0.53 -12.52
N VAL A 117 5.36 1.22 -13.37
CA VAL A 117 4.73 2.50 -13.04
C VAL A 117 3.22 2.33 -13.02
N GLY A 118 2.56 2.99 -12.08
CA GLY A 118 1.11 3.03 -11.99
C GLY A 118 0.60 4.44 -11.72
N PHE A 119 -0.58 4.73 -12.27
CA PHE A 119 -1.29 6.00 -12.09
C PHE A 119 -2.67 5.71 -11.52
N GLU A 120 -3.02 6.38 -10.45
CA GLU A 120 -4.35 6.33 -9.85
C GLU A 120 -4.97 7.73 -9.86
N TYR A 121 -6.23 7.78 -10.22
CA TYR A 121 -7.06 8.97 -10.03
C TYR A 121 -8.30 8.57 -9.23
N ARG A 122 -8.56 9.31 -8.17
CA ARG A 122 -9.64 9.09 -7.22
C ARG A 122 -10.50 10.33 -7.13
N PHE A 123 -11.82 10.16 -7.08
CA PHE A 123 -12.78 11.25 -7.00
C PHE A 123 -13.95 10.89 -6.08
N ALA A 124 -14.33 11.82 -5.20
CA ALA A 124 -15.51 11.68 -4.34
C ALA A 124 -16.77 12.15 -5.10
N ILE A 125 -17.58 11.18 -5.54
CA ILE A 125 -18.81 11.42 -6.33
C ILE A 125 -20.01 11.79 -5.45
N ALA A 126 -20.03 11.33 -4.20
CA ALA A 126 -21.05 11.61 -3.20
C ALA A 126 -20.45 11.66 -1.81
N ARG A 127 -21.19 12.10 -0.80
CA ARG A 127 -20.76 12.00 0.60
C ARG A 127 -20.50 10.55 0.93
N HIS A 128 -19.30 10.24 1.46
CA HIS A 128 -18.86 8.90 1.82
C HIS A 128 -18.64 7.93 0.66
N VAL A 129 -18.75 8.37 -0.60
CA VAL A 129 -18.57 7.52 -1.78
C VAL A 129 -17.47 8.09 -2.66
N GLU A 130 -16.42 7.31 -2.84
CA GLU A 130 -15.35 7.61 -3.81
C GLU A 130 -15.24 6.52 -4.87
N VAL A 131 -14.83 6.91 -6.04
CA VAL A 131 -14.48 6.03 -7.15
C VAL A 131 -13.05 6.29 -7.57
N ALA A 132 -12.36 5.25 -8.02
CA ALA A 132 -11.00 5.38 -8.49
C ALA A 132 -10.74 4.49 -9.71
N ALA A 133 -9.81 4.98 -10.54
CA ALA A 133 -9.22 4.23 -11.63
C ALA A 133 -7.70 4.18 -11.43
N TYR A 134 -7.13 2.99 -11.45
CA TYR A 134 -5.70 2.73 -11.38
C TYR A 134 -5.24 2.01 -12.64
N ARG A 135 -4.16 2.47 -13.25
CA ARG A 135 -3.54 1.88 -14.43
C ARG A 135 -2.06 1.65 -14.17
N THR A 136 -1.60 0.42 -14.37
CA THR A 136 -0.17 0.07 -14.24
C THR A 136 0.41 -0.44 -15.55
N THR A 137 1.73 -0.26 -15.73
CA THR A 137 2.47 -0.82 -16.86
C THR A 137 2.59 -2.34 -16.78
N PHE A 138 2.52 -2.92 -15.56
CA PHE A 138 2.53 -4.37 -15.39
C PHE A 138 1.29 -5.01 -16.02
N ASN A 139 1.47 -5.90 -16.96
CA ASN A 139 0.42 -6.55 -17.77
C ASN A 139 -0.59 -5.56 -18.38
N ARG A 140 -0.27 -4.27 -18.45
CA ARG A 140 -1.20 -3.20 -18.83
C ARG A 140 -2.50 -3.31 -18.06
N SER A 141 -2.42 -3.65 -16.75
CA SER A 141 -3.58 -3.83 -15.90
C SER A 141 -4.26 -2.50 -15.60
N THR A 142 -5.59 -2.52 -15.63
CA THR A 142 -6.43 -1.40 -15.21
C THR A 142 -7.41 -1.90 -14.17
N GLN A 143 -7.48 -1.20 -13.02
CA GLN A 143 -8.41 -1.48 -11.94
C GLN A 143 -9.35 -0.31 -11.77
N PHE A 144 -10.64 -0.58 -11.66
CA PHE A 144 -11.64 0.36 -11.18
C PHE A 144 -12.14 -0.10 -9.82
N TYR A 145 -12.29 0.82 -8.89
CA TYR A 145 -12.88 0.48 -7.59
C TYR A 145 -13.74 1.62 -7.05
N GLY A 146 -14.70 1.24 -6.21
CA GLY A 146 -15.50 2.13 -5.39
C GLY A 146 -15.25 1.83 -3.93
N LYS A 147 -15.19 2.89 -3.11
CA LYS A 147 -15.10 2.79 -1.65
C LYS A 147 -16.25 3.57 -1.03
N TYR A 148 -16.92 2.95 -0.06
CA TYR A 148 -17.96 3.55 0.75
C TYR A 148 -17.51 3.66 2.19
N ASP A 149 -17.32 4.88 2.69
CA ASP A 149 -16.90 5.18 4.06
C ASP A 149 -18.11 5.12 4.99
N ALA A 150 -18.33 3.95 5.62
CA ALA A 150 -19.54 3.69 6.41
C ALA A 150 -19.50 4.42 7.76
N PHE A 151 -18.36 4.37 8.47
CA PHE A 151 -18.19 5.08 9.73
C PHE A 151 -16.71 5.30 10.05
N HIS A 152 -16.45 6.32 10.88
CA HIS A 152 -15.12 6.71 11.33
C HIS A 152 -14.98 6.48 12.82
N GLN A 153 -13.74 6.26 13.26
CA GLN A 153 -13.41 6.15 14.67
C GLN A 153 -13.81 7.41 15.42
N ASN A 154 -14.50 7.23 16.54
CA ASN A 154 -14.87 8.28 17.48
C ASN A 154 -14.94 7.73 18.91
N ALA A 155 -15.42 8.52 19.88
CA ALA A 155 -15.51 8.09 21.29
C ALA A 155 -16.42 6.86 21.52
N LYS A 156 -17.39 6.61 20.64
CA LYS A 156 -18.33 5.48 20.73
C LYS A 156 -17.96 4.32 19.82
N ILE A 157 -17.34 4.61 18.67
CA ILE A 157 -16.96 3.63 17.65
C ILE A 157 -15.43 3.53 17.64
N PRO A 158 -14.84 2.41 18.09
CA PRO A 158 -13.38 2.32 18.27
C PRO A 158 -12.58 2.10 16.98
N VAL A 159 -13.24 1.93 15.83
CA VAL A 159 -12.62 1.66 14.52
C VAL A 159 -13.30 2.47 13.42
N GLY A 160 -12.57 2.80 12.36
CA GLY A 160 -13.12 3.24 11.08
C GLY A 160 -13.38 2.03 10.18
N PHE A 161 -14.36 2.14 9.30
CA PHE A 161 -14.72 1.07 8.36
C PHE A 161 -15.17 1.65 7.03
N SER A 162 -14.64 1.08 5.94
CA SER A 162 -15.02 1.39 4.57
C SER A 162 -15.21 0.10 3.77
N ALA A 163 -16.32 -0.03 3.08
CA ALA A 163 -16.56 -1.15 2.15
C ALA A 163 -15.91 -0.85 0.79
N ILE A 164 -15.43 -1.89 0.10
CA ILE A 164 -14.72 -1.77 -1.16
C ILE A 164 -15.27 -2.78 -2.16
N LEU A 165 -15.53 -2.31 -3.38
CA LEU A 165 -15.83 -3.13 -4.55
C LEU A 165 -14.84 -2.76 -5.65
N SER A 166 -14.30 -3.74 -6.36
CA SER A 166 -13.37 -3.49 -7.44
C SER A 166 -13.46 -4.50 -8.56
N VAL A 167 -12.96 -4.11 -9.71
CA VAL A 167 -12.70 -5.01 -10.84
C VAL A 167 -11.40 -4.59 -11.51
N GLU A 168 -10.52 -5.56 -11.74
CA GLU A 168 -9.31 -5.40 -12.54
C GLU A 168 -9.47 -6.14 -13.86
N GLY A 169 -8.86 -5.63 -14.93
CA GLY A 169 -8.66 -6.32 -16.19
C GLY A 169 -7.26 -6.07 -16.71
N VAL A 170 -6.64 -7.08 -17.34
CA VAL A 170 -5.33 -6.94 -17.98
C VAL A 170 -5.46 -6.48 -19.43
N ASN A 171 -4.33 -6.18 -20.08
CA ASN A 171 -4.28 -5.77 -21.49
C ASN A 171 -5.21 -4.59 -21.80
N ASN A 172 -5.12 -3.50 -21.00
CA ASN A 172 -5.98 -2.32 -21.09
C ASN A 172 -7.47 -2.63 -20.84
N PHE A 173 -7.75 -3.44 -19.84
CA PHE A 173 -9.10 -3.87 -19.45
C PHE A 173 -9.86 -4.64 -20.54
N ARG A 174 -9.16 -5.49 -21.29
CA ARG A 174 -9.77 -6.27 -22.38
C ARG A 174 -9.99 -7.75 -22.05
N GLU A 175 -9.28 -8.27 -21.04
CA GLU A 175 -9.27 -9.69 -20.71
C GLU A 175 -8.92 -9.94 -19.25
N GLN A 176 -9.12 -11.18 -18.80
CA GLN A 176 -8.72 -11.68 -17.49
C GLN A 176 -9.25 -10.82 -16.33
N TYR A 177 -10.54 -10.66 -16.30
CA TYR A 177 -11.20 -9.86 -15.25
C TYR A 177 -11.08 -10.52 -13.88
N ALA A 178 -10.71 -9.70 -12.88
CA ALA A 178 -10.59 -10.09 -11.49
C ALA A 178 -11.42 -9.15 -10.60
N PRO A 179 -12.74 -9.41 -10.43
CA PRO A 179 -13.55 -8.69 -9.47
C PRO A 179 -13.13 -9.02 -8.04
N ALA A 180 -13.27 -8.03 -7.15
CA ALA A 180 -12.96 -8.18 -5.73
C ALA A 180 -13.97 -7.44 -4.86
N VAL A 181 -14.20 -7.98 -3.67
CA VAL A 181 -15.02 -7.38 -2.62
C VAL A 181 -14.31 -7.48 -1.29
N GLY A 182 -14.36 -6.41 -0.51
CA GLY A 182 -13.72 -6.39 0.80
C GLY A 182 -14.02 -5.13 1.58
N ALA A 183 -13.19 -4.89 2.57
CA ALA A 183 -13.31 -3.74 3.44
C ALA A 183 -11.93 -3.24 3.86
N SER A 184 -11.84 -1.95 4.17
CA SER A 184 -10.74 -1.37 4.92
C SER A 184 -11.22 -1.02 6.32
N MET A 185 -10.46 -1.43 7.32
CA MET A 185 -10.66 -1.07 8.73
C MET A 185 -9.42 -0.37 9.24
N SER A 186 -9.60 0.65 10.08
CA SER A 186 -8.49 1.32 10.74
C SER A 186 -8.80 1.64 12.19
N ARG A 187 -7.73 1.73 12.99
CA ARG A 187 -7.78 2.18 14.37
C ARG A 187 -6.60 3.06 14.69
N ASP A 188 -6.89 4.29 15.07
CA ASP A 188 -5.90 5.22 15.60
C ASP A 188 -5.63 4.90 17.08
N VAL A 189 -4.34 4.73 17.42
CA VAL A 189 -3.88 4.33 18.75
C VAL A 189 -2.95 5.41 19.29
N ALA A 190 -3.22 5.85 20.52
CA ALA A 190 -2.38 6.79 21.30
C ALA A 190 -1.98 8.08 20.55
N LYS A 191 -2.73 8.51 19.53
CA LYS A 191 -2.44 9.67 18.67
C LYS A 191 -1.07 9.63 17.99
N VAL A 192 -0.44 8.46 17.92
CA VAL A 192 0.90 8.23 17.35
C VAL A 192 0.87 7.25 16.19
N MET A 193 -0.05 6.27 16.22
CA MET A 193 -0.06 5.15 15.29
C MET A 193 -1.47 4.89 14.77
N ALA A 194 -1.59 4.52 13.49
CA ALA A 194 -2.79 3.91 12.95
C ALA A 194 -2.50 2.48 12.52
N LEU A 195 -3.42 1.58 12.87
CA LEU A 195 -3.41 0.17 12.48
C LEU A 195 -4.48 -0.07 11.42
N TYR A 196 -4.20 -0.98 10.50
CA TYR A 196 -5.09 -1.30 9.38
C TYR A 196 -5.32 -2.80 9.27
N ALA A 197 -6.54 -3.18 8.90
CA ALA A 197 -6.90 -4.53 8.49
C ALA A 197 -7.80 -4.46 7.25
N VAL A 198 -7.42 -5.18 6.19
CA VAL A 198 -8.09 -5.12 4.89
C VAL A 198 -8.42 -6.54 4.44
N PRO A 199 -9.51 -7.15 4.96
CA PRO A 199 -10.03 -8.42 4.44
C PRO A 199 -10.57 -8.19 3.02
N MET A 200 -10.15 -9.05 2.08
CA MET A 200 -10.51 -8.95 0.67
C MET A 200 -10.66 -10.33 0.07
N TRP A 201 -11.77 -10.56 -0.62
CA TRP A 201 -11.95 -11.69 -1.51
C TRP A 201 -11.72 -11.23 -2.96
N VAL A 202 -10.92 -11.96 -3.71
CA VAL A 202 -10.57 -11.66 -5.10
C VAL A 202 -10.88 -12.88 -5.95
N HIS A 203 -11.82 -12.74 -6.87
CA HIS A 203 -12.10 -13.74 -7.89
C HIS A 203 -11.03 -13.68 -8.97
N ASN A 204 -10.66 -14.84 -9.50
CA ASN A 204 -9.74 -14.96 -10.64
C ASN A 204 -8.38 -14.25 -10.42
N SER A 205 -7.86 -14.27 -9.19
CA SER A 205 -6.62 -13.58 -8.80
C SER A 205 -5.40 -14.01 -9.64
N ALA A 206 -5.39 -15.25 -10.12
CA ALA A 206 -4.33 -15.81 -10.96
C ALA A 206 -4.64 -15.78 -12.48
N ALA A 207 -5.54 -14.92 -12.92
CA ALA A 207 -5.98 -14.81 -14.31
C ALA A 207 -4.82 -14.68 -15.32
N ALA A 208 -3.78 -13.94 -14.96
CA ALA A 208 -2.59 -13.76 -15.79
C ALA A 208 -1.83 -15.06 -16.10
N THR A 209 -2.07 -16.13 -15.34
CA THR A 209 -1.49 -17.47 -15.56
C THR A 209 -2.46 -18.42 -16.25
N GLY A 210 -3.65 -17.95 -16.61
CA GLY A 210 -4.73 -18.79 -17.17
C GLY A 210 -5.43 -19.71 -16.15
N VAL A 211 -5.12 -19.55 -14.85
CA VAL A 211 -5.70 -20.34 -13.76
C VAL A 211 -6.66 -19.48 -12.97
N VAL A 212 -7.93 -19.87 -12.88
CA VAL A 212 -8.93 -19.23 -12.02
C VAL A 212 -8.65 -19.61 -10.56
N ARG A 213 -8.58 -18.64 -9.69
CA ARG A 213 -8.40 -18.81 -8.25
C ARG A 213 -9.26 -17.83 -7.48
N GLU A 214 -9.97 -18.37 -6.51
CA GLU A 214 -10.69 -17.60 -5.50
C GLU A 214 -9.75 -17.36 -4.33
N THR A 215 -9.20 -16.17 -4.18
CA THR A 215 -8.26 -15.88 -3.11
C THR A 215 -8.92 -15.02 -2.03
N PHE A 216 -8.87 -15.48 -0.79
CA PHE A 216 -9.14 -14.65 0.37
C PHE A 216 -7.83 -14.23 1.02
N MET A 217 -7.65 -12.92 1.17
CA MET A 217 -6.48 -12.31 1.80
C MET A 217 -6.91 -11.35 2.91
N VAL A 218 -6.02 -11.08 3.85
CA VAL A 218 -6.19 -10.07 4.89
C VAL A 218 -4.94 -9.20 4.92
N GLY A 219 -5.03 -8.02 4.32
CA GLY A 219 -3.97 -7.03 4.44
C GLY A 219 -3.89 -6.51 5.87
N LEU A 220 -2.70 -6.47 6.44
CA LEU A 220 -2.41 -5.88 7.75
C LEU A 220 -1.39 -4.78 7.56
N GLY A 221 -1.62 -3.61 8.15
CA GLY A 221 -0.74 -2.47 8.01
C GLY A 221 -0.63 -1.62 9.26
N ALA A 222 0.40 -0.80 9.31
CA ALA A 222 0.59 0.20 10.34
C ALA A 222 1.26 1.46 9.76
N SER A 223 0.86 2.62 10.30
CA SER A 223 1.60 3.88 10.14
C SER A 223 1.94 4.43 11.52
N VAL A 224 3.20 4.79 11.74
CA VAL A 224 3.69 5.36 13.00
C VAL A 224 4.21 6.76 12.73
N ARG A 225 3.62 7.76 13.38
CA ARG A 225 4.05 9.16 13.28
C ARG A 225 5.35 9.37 14.06
N VAL A 226 6.44 9.62 13.33
CA VAL A 226 7.76 9.92 13.91
C VAL A 226 7.93 11.43 14.11
N ARG A 227 7.38 12.23 13.20
CA ARG A 227 7.31 13.70 13.26
C ARG A 227 5.93 14.16 12.77
N PRO A 228 5.51 15.41 12.96
CA PRO A 228 4.18 15.88 12.57
C PRO A 228 3.76 15.52 11.14
N THR A 229 4.74 15.47 10.21
CA THR A 229 4.51 15.18 8.80
C THR A 229 5.29 13.97 8.28
N LEU A 230 6.02 13.21 9.13
CA LEU A 230 6.83 12.05 8.76
C LEU A 230 6.32 10.80 9.47
N PHE A 231 6.10 9.75 8.69
CA PHE A 231 5.57 8.46 9.16
C PHE A 231 6.48 7.32 8.73
N LEU A 232 6.67 6.34 9.61
CA LEU A 232 7.07 4.99 9.23
C LEU A 232 5.81 4.24 8.82
N VAL A 233 5.87 3.53 7.71
CA VAL A 233 4.75 2.75 7.19
C VAL A 233 5.19 1.32 6.92
N GLY A 234 4.31 0.37 7.15
CA GLY A 234 4.56 -1.04 6.85
C GLY A 234 3.26 -1.79 6.63
N GLU A 235 3.29 -2.77 5.74
CA GLU A 235 2.16 -3.62 5.44
C GLU A 235 2.58 -5.03 5.04
N VAL A 236 1.69 -5.98 5.23
CA VAL A 236 1.82 -7.36 4.78
C VAL A 236 0.43 -7.89 4.41
N THR A 237 0.35 -8.67 3.34
CA THR A 237 -0.93 -9.21 2.85
C THR A 237 -0.90 -10.75 2.89
N PRO A 238 -1.10 -11.37 4.07
CA PRO A 238 -1.27 -12.81 4.18
C PRO A 238 -2.48 -13.27 3.38
N ARG A 239 -2.29 -14.34 2.62
CA ARG A 239 -3.32 -15.02 1.87
C ARG A 239 -3.82 -16.19 2.70
N VAL A 240 -5.10 -16.16 3.04
CA VAL A 240 -5.71 -17.11 3.99
C VAL A 240 -6.20 -18.37 3.30
N ALA A 241 -6.79 -18.22 2.09
CA ALA A 241 -7.34 -19.34 1.34
C ALA A 241 -7.27 -19.10 -0.17
N GLY A 242 -7.28 -20.18 -0.95
CA GLY A 242 -7.45 -20.17 -2.40
C GLY A 242 -6.29 -19.57 -3.20
N TYR A 243 -5.08 -19.59 -2.68
CA TYR A 243 -3.92 -18.96 -3.32
C TYR A 243 -2.94 -19.97 -3.93
N VAL A 244 -2.10 -19.49 -4.84
CA VAL A 244 -0.92 -20.21 -5.31
C VAL A 244 0.20 -20.05 -4.28
N GLY A 245 1.03 -21.06 -4.09
CA GLY A 245 2.18 -21.01 -3.17
C GLY A 245 3.11 -19.82 -3.47
N GLY A 246 3.82 -19.36 -2.44
CA GLY A 246 4.74 -18.22 -2.47
C GLY A 246 4.62 -17.37 -1.20
N ASP A 247 5.43 -16.33 -1.11
CA ASP A 247 5.42 -15.41 0.04
C ASP A 247 4.22 -14.45 -0.04
N PRO A 248 3.68 -13.98 1.09
CA PRO A 248 2.75 -12.86 1.10
C PRO A 248 3.45 -11.62 0.53
N GLU A 249 2.67 -10.74 -0.09
CA GLU A 249 3.17 -9.40 -0.40
C GLU A 249 3.45 -8.66 0.90
N TYR A 250 4.58 -7.95 0.97
CA TYR A 250 4.89 -7.04 2.06
C TYR A 250 5.64 -5.81 1.56
N GLY A 251 5.52 -4.75 2.31
CA GLY A 251 6.25 -3.52 2.08
C GLY A 251 6.46 -2.72 3.36
N PHE A 252 7.47 -1.88 3.36
CA PHE A 252 7.74 -0.91 4.42
C PHE A 252 8.42 0.32 3.84
N GLY A 253 8.39 1.42 4.58
CA GLY A 253 9.00 2.65 4.09
C GLY A 253 8.74 3.86 4.96
N LEU A 254 9.03 5.01 4.36
CA LEU A 254 8.82 6.34 4.93
C LEU A 254 7.77 7.07 4.10
N SER A 255 6.82 7.73 4.77
CA SER A 255 5.83 8.60 4.14
C SER A 255 5.97 10.01 4.70
N LYS A 256 6.13 11.00 3.82
CA LYS A 256 6.27 12.42 4.15
C LYS A 256 5.14 13.23 3.53
N ARG A 257 4.38 13.95 4.36
CA ARG A 257 3.40 14.95 3.90
C ARG A 257 4.03 16.32 3.79
N VAL A 258 3.74 17.02 2.70
CA VAL A 258 4.17 18.41 2.47
C VAL A 258 3.03 19.13 1.74
N GLY A 259 2.28 19.97 2.45
CA GLY A 259 1.07 20.56 1.90
C GLY A 259 0.09 19.46 1.44
N GLY A 260 -0.55 19.63 0.30
CA GLY A 260 -1.43 18.62 -0.31
C GLY A 260 -0.70 17.42 -0.95
N HIS A 261 0.63 17.30 -0.81
CA HIS A 261 1.42 16.21 -1.38
C HIS A 261 1.78 15.16 -0.33
N VAL A 262 1.91 13.91 -0.77
CA VAL A 262 2.49 12.81 0.00
C VAL A 262 3.59 12.17 -0.83
N PHE A 263 4.77 12.02 -0.22
CA PHE A 263 5.94 11.38 -0.82
C PHE A 263 6.28 10.15 -0.01
N ASP A 264 6.29 8.98 -0.64
CA ASP A 264 6.68 7.73 0.00
C ASP A 264 7.97 7.21 -0.62
N LEU A 265 8.92 6.81 0.22
CA LEU A 265 10.02 5.94 -0.15
C LEU A 265 9.69 4.55 0.36
N THR A 266 9.65 3.55 -0.52
CA THR A 266 9.14 2.23 -0.20
C THR A 266 10.09 1.12 -0.59
N PHE A 267 10.08 0.05 0.19
CA PHE A 267 10.72 -1.23 -0.09
C PHE A 267 9.65 -2.30 -0.09
N THR A 268 9.53 -3.06 -1.19
CA THR A 268 8.49 -4.09 -1.36
C THR A 268 9.12 -5.38 -1.88
N ASN A 269 8.48 -6.52 -1.63
CA ASN A 269 8.92 -7.79 -2.20
C ASN A 269 8.29 -8.08 -3.58
N THR A 270 7.69 -7.09 -4.20
CA THR A 270 7.09 -7.21 -5.54
C THR A 270 7.24 -5.91 -6.32
N THR A 271 7.31 -6.03 -7.64
CA THR A 271 7.28 -4.90 -8.58
C THR A 271 5.97 -4.82 -9.36
N GLN A 272 5.01 -5.73 -9.12
CA GLN A 272 3.85 -5.92 -10.00
C GLN A 272 2.79 -4.82 -9.92
N GLY A 273 2.95 -3.88 -9.03
CA GLY A 273 1.98 -2.82 -8.82
C GLY A 273 1.11 -3.09 -7.59
N THR A 274 0.06 -2.27 -7.41
CA THR A 274 -0.69 -2.18 -6.15
C THR A 274 -2.18 -2.49 -6.33
N THR A 275 -2.55 -3.31 -7.31
CA THR A 275 -3.94 -3.75 -7.49
C THR A 275 -4.30 -4.89 -6.53
N PHE A 276 -5.58 -5.07 -6.24
CA PHE A 276 -6.02 -6.13 -5.32
C PHE A 276 -5.72 -7.53 -5.87
N ALA A 277 -5.80 -7.74 -7.19
CA ALA A 277 -5.42 -9.01 -7.79
C ALA A 277 -3.90 -9.26 -7.69
N HIS A 278 -3.07 -8.23 -7.78
CA HIS A 278 -1.62 -8.37 -7.57
C HIS A 278 -1.30 -8.72 -6.12
N MET A 279 -1.91 -8.05 -5.15
CA MET A 279 -1.77 -8.38 -3.73
C MET A 279 -2.21 -9.82 -3.42
N ALA A 280 -3.30 -10.28 -4.05
CA ALA A 280 -3.79 -11.64 -3.90
C ALA A 280 -2.84 -12.70 -4.49
N ARG A 281 -2.02 -12.35 -5.48
CA ARG A 281 -0.97 -13.23 -6.02
C ARG A 281 0.21 -13.36 -5.06
N GLY A 282 0.46 -12.34 -4.25
CA GLY A 282 1.57 -12.28 -3.30
C GLY A 282 2.86 -11.74 -3.89
N GLY A 283 3.92 -11.77 -3.09
CA GLY A 283 5.23 -11.26 -3.44
C GLY A 283 6.21 -12.34 -3.90
N PHE A 284 7.38 -11.90 -4.35
CA PHE A 284 8.47 -12.79 -4.77
C PHE A 284 9.31 -13.22 -3.56
N PRO A 285 9.58 -14.52 -3.40
CA PRO A 285 10.43 -15.02 -2.32
C PRO A 285 11.83 -14.40 -2.37
N LYS A 286 12.34 -14.02 -1.18
CA LYS A 286 13.71 -13.49 -1.02
C LYS A 286 14.03 -12.28 -1.89
N SER A 287 13.01 -11.52 -2.31
CA SER A 287 13.19 -10.33 -3.13
C SER A 287 12.92 -9.06 -2.34
N LEU A 288 13.57 -7.97 -2.75
CA LEU A 288 13.32 -6.64 -2.20
C LEU A 288 13.59 -5.60 -3.30
N TYR A 289 12.64 -4.73 -3.52
CA TYR A 289 12.67 -3.71 -4.57
C TYR A 289 12.47 -2.33 -3.97
N LEU A 290 13.26 -1.37 -4.46
CA LEU A 290 13.09 0.03 -4.15
C LEU A 290 11.90 0.59 -4.94
N GLY A 291 11.18 1.52 -4.36
CA GLY A 291 10.11 2.24 -5.04
C GLY A 291 9.79 3.55 -4.36
N PHE A 292 8.94 4.32 -4.99
CA PHE A 292 8.34 5.51 -4.38
C PHE A 292 6.88 5.65 -4.82
N ASN A 293 6.10 6.39 -4.02
CA ASN A 293 4.80 6.89 -4.43
C ASN A 293 4.82 8.41 -4.30
N LEU A 294 4.07 9.05 -5.18
CA LEU A 294 3.80 10.48 -5.12
C LEU A 294 2.30 10.67 -5.22
N ALA A 295 1.69 11.25 -4.21
CA ALA A 295 0.27 11.57 -4.23
C ALA A 295 0.05 13.08 -4.10
N ARG A 296 -1.02 13.58 -4.72
CA ARG A 296 -1.48 14.95 -4.58
C ARG A 296 -2.98 15.00 -4.40
N LYS A 297 -3.40 15.66 -3.33
CA LYS A 297 -4.80 16.00 -3.07
C LYS A 297 -5.15 17.30 -3.78
N PHE A 298 -6.28 17.32 -4.48
CA PHE A 298 -6.83 18.52 -5.10
C PHE A 298 -8.07 18.93 -4.31
N PHE A 299 -7.97 20.11 -3.70
CA PHE A 299 -8.98 20.67 -2.80
C PHE A 299 -9.88 21.68 -3.48
#